data_097f6c7771c9310a79e0cc70cb51732a
#
_entry.id   097f6c7771c9310a79e0cc70cb51732a
#
_cell.length_a   1.000
_cell.length_b   1.000
_cell.length_c   1.000
_cell.angle_alpha   90.00
_cell.angle_beta   90.00
_cell.angle_gamma   90.00
#
_symmetry.space_group_name_H-M   'P 1'
#
loop_
_entity.id
_entity.type
_entity.pdbx_description
1 polymer ?
#
loop_
_entity_poly.entity_id
_entity_poly.type
_entity_poly.pdbx_seq_one_letter_code
_entity_poly.pdbx_strand_id
1 'polypeptide(L)'
;MGRPEVTGDADGAYDSYDDGTRRTEILQTAAELIATSGLRTSLQDIAAAAGILPGSLYHHFESKEAILVELLRRYHTDLDRIASQALDQLDAPELDEPFDRINKLGTAIATCAVAHRAALQMSFYEGPSAKTELVALAGQRPTAILDAMQQTLRTARWSGYLRADVDLAVLADRICQTMLQVGLDVVRFNAKTERVATLLCRILLEGVSGTALTDAQLDQSAAFTAADELVRGWVAEAQAVDESTDKAAYIRSVARAEFGRRGYEGTTVRDIAAAAGLGTGTVYRLIGSKEELLMSIMQSFGEKVAQGWTNVLASESTSVEKLDALSWINTNALAQFGDEFRIQLAWMRQSPPNTSNPGWLFTTRVRQMKSLLSEGIKAGEIAIDSPSNEMLARCVIVVGWIPENIVHELGVRDAQLHVRDTLLRGVTTHPQP
;
A
#
# COMPACT_ATOMS: atom_id res chain seq x y z
N MET A 1 69.09 32.92 -16.74
CA MET A 1 68.68 32.47 -15.39
C MET A 1 67.20 32.21 -15.44
N GLY A 2 66.85 30.92 -15.42
CA GLY A 2 65.54 30.38 -15.74
C GLY A 2 64.47 30.60 -14.68
N ARG A 3 63.24 30.73 -15.13
CA ARG A 3 62.04 30.54 -14.33
C ARG A 3 61.82 29.03 -14.12
N PRO A 4 61.44 28.57 -12.96
CA PRO A 4 60.92 27.21 -12.82
C PRO A 4 59.44 27.14 -13.23
N GLU A 5 59.11 26.21 -14.09
CA GLU A 5 57.79 25.70 -14.35
C GLU A 5 57.30 24.98 -13.09
N VAL A 6 56.08 25.34 -12.62
CA VAL A 6 55.33 24.57 -11.65
C VAL A 6 54.19 23.90 -12.41
N THR A 7 54.40 22.68 -12.79
CA THR A 7 53.34 21.74 -13.12
C THR A 7 52.83 21.16 -11.81
N GLY A 8 51.59 21.40 -11.49
CA GLY A 8 50.95 20.82 -10.31
C GLY A 8 49.57 20.31 -10.64
N ASP A 9 49.45 18.99 -10.67
CA ASP A 9 48.19 18.27 -10.64
C ASP A 9 47.35 18.69 -9.43
N ALA A 10 46.32 19.48 -9.66
CA ALA A 10 45.31 19.83 -8.67
C ALA A 10 43.86 19.69 -9.16
N ASP A 11 43.63 19.22 -10.40
CA ASP A 11 42.28 19.14 -11.00
C ASP A 11 41.57 17.79 -10.75
N GLY A 12 42.26 16.74 -10.30
CA GLY A 12 41.64 15.41 -10.18
C GLY A 12 40.79 15.15 -8.91
N ALA A 13 41.02 15.94 -7.85
CA ALA A 13 40.34 15.72 -6.55
C ALA A 13 39.04 16.52 -6.40
N TYR A 14 38.92 17.64 -7.10
CA TYR A 14 37.68 18.44 -7.10
C TYR A 14 36.58 17.84 -7.97
N ASP A 15 36.95 17.24 -9.10
CA ASP A 15 35.98 16.60 -10.02
C ASP A 15 35.27 15.38 -9.42
N SER A 16 35.94 14.57 -8.59
CA SER A 16 35.34 13.37 -7.98
C SER A 16 34.34 13.70 -6.86
N TYR A 17 34.55 14.80 -6.14
CA TYR A 17 33.61 15.27 -5.10
C TYR A 17 32.39 15.96 -5.70
N ASP A 18 32.57 16.73 -6.75
CA ASP A 18 31.50 17.42 -7.49
C ASP A 18 30.62 16.41 -8.25
N ASP A 19 31.21 15.39 -8.86
CA ASP A 19 30.48 14.30 -9.55
C ASP A 19 29.59 13.49 -8.60
N GLY A 20 30.06 13.16 -7.39
CA GLY A 20 29.26 12.48 -6.35
C GLY A 20 28.11 13.33 -5.84
N THR A 21 28.30 14.63 -5.67
CA THR A 21 27.26 15.58 -5.25
C THR A 21 26.24 15.78 -6.37
N ARG A 22 26.71 15.99 -7.60
CA ARG A 22 25.83 16.19 -8.77
C ARG A 22 25.01 14.95 -9.10
N ARG A 23 25.61 13.77 -9.01
CA ARG A 23 24.89 12.49 -9.19
C ARG A 23 23.76 12.34 -8.16
N THR A 24 23.99 12.75 -6.92
CA THR A 24 22.98 12.72 -5.85
C THR A 24 21.85 13.71 -6.09
N GLU A 25 22.16 14.94 -6.54
CA GLU A 25 21.17 15.95 -6.90
C GLU A 25 20.26 15.47 -8.06
N ILE A 26 20.85 14.88 -9.10
CA ILE A 26 20.12 14.32 -10.23
C ILE A 26 19.17 13.20 -9.74
N LEU A 27 19.65 12.34 -8.85
CA LEU A 27 18.84 11.24 -8.32
C LEU A 27 17.68 11.74 -7.46
N GLN A 28 17.89 12.77 -6.66
CA GLN A 28 16.84 13.42 -5.87
C GLN A 28 15.79 14.08 -6.79
N THR A 29 16.23 14.83 -7.80
CA THR A 29 15.34 15.43 -8.80
C THR A 29 14.53 14.34 -9.53
N ALA A 30 15.17 13.22 -9.90
CA ALA A 30 14.49 12.10 -10.53
C ALA A 30 13.44 11.47 -9.59
N ALA A 31 13.77 11.30 -8.30
CA ALA A 31 12.85 10.77 -7.31
C ALA A 31 11.61 11.66 -7.14
N GLU A 32 11.81 12.98 -7.02
CA GLU A 32 10.72 13.95 -6.90
C GLU A 32 9.83 13.98 -8.15
N LEU A 33 10.44 13.96 -9.34
CA LEU A 33 9.73 13.99 -10.61
C LEU A 33 8.94 12.68 -10.84
N ILE A 34 9.53 11.53 -10.54
CA ILE A 34 8.85 10.23 -10.61
C ILE A 34 7.70 10.18 -9.59
N ALA A 35 7.92 10.67 -8.37
CA ALA A 35 6.90 10.70 -7.32
C ALA A 35 5.69 11.57 -7.69
N THR A 36 5.87 12.61 -8.52
CA THR A 36 4.81 13.56 -8.91
C THR A 36 4.21 13.26 -10.28
N SER A 37 5.03 12.84 -11.25
CA SER A 37 4.63 12.65 -12.65
C SER A 37 4.56 11.17 -13.06
N GLY A 38 4.93 10.27 -12.14
CA GLY A 38 4.88 8.82 -12.36
C GLY A 38 6.05 8.26 -13.19
N LEU A 39 5.96 6.96 -13.44
CA LEU A 39 7.00 6.21 -14.16
C LEU A 39 7.08 6.52 -15.67
N ARG A 40 6.22 7.37 -16.23
CA ARG A 40 6.33 7.87 -17.60
C ARG A 40 7.42 8.96 -17.78
N THR A 41 7.91 9.54 -16.69
CA THR A 41 9.01 10.51 -16.68
C THR A 41 10.18 10.02 -17.54
N SER A 42 10.61 10.82 -18.50
CA SER A 42 11.74 10.51 -19.38
C SER A 42 13.08 11.00 -18.81
N LEU A 43 14.20 10.49 -19.35
CA LEU A 43 15.53 11.06 -19.02
C LEU A 43 15.66 12.53 -19.42
N GLN A 44 14.97 12.94 -20.48
CA GLN A 44 14.95 14.36 -20.89
C GLN A 44 14.23 15.24 -19.89
N ASP A 45 13.11 14.76 -19.32
CA ASP A 45 12.37 15.47 -18.27
C ASP A 45 13.25 15.62 -17.01
N ILE A 46 13.96 14.54 -16.63
CA ILE A 46 14.88 14.56 -15.49
C ILE A 46 16.03 15.53 -15.73
N ALA A 47 16.65 15.51 -16.91
CA ALA A 47 17.73 16.42 -17.26
C ALA A 47 17.27 17.90 -17.22
N ALA A 48 16.10 18.17 -17.81
CA ALA A 48 15.50 19.51 -17.79
C ALA A 48 15.21 19.99 -16.36
N ALA A 49 14.62 19.14 -15.53
CA ALA A 49 14.32 19.46 -14.13
C ALA A 49 15.60 19.64 -13.27
N ALA A 50 16.66 18.87 -13.56
CA ALA A 50 17.96 19.00 -12.91
C ALA A 50 18.79 20.18 -13.46
N GLY A 51 18.32 20.92 -14.48
CA GLY A 51 19.03 22.03 -15.09
C GLY A 51 20.30 21.63 -15.82
N ILE A 52 20.36 20.44 -16.44
CA ILE A 52 21.48 19.91 -17.19
C ILE A 52 21.10 19.51 -18.60
N LEU A 53 22.10 19.42 -19.49
CA LEU A 53 21.88 18.88 -20.82
C LEU A 53 21.68 17.35 -20.75
N PRO A 54 20.83 16.77 -21.61
CA PRO A 54 20.65 15.30 -21.67
C PRO A 54 21.97 14.54 -21.80
N GLY A 55 22.92 15.04 -22.59
CA GLY A 55 24.26 14.46 -22.71
C GLY A 55 25.02 14.38 -21.38
N SER A 56 24.92 15.40 -20.53
CA SER A 56 25.54 15.40 -19.21
C SER A 56 24.89 14.39 -18.27
N LEU A 57 23.59 14.15 -18.38
CA LEU A 57 22.90 13.15 -17.58
C LEU A 57 23.41 11.73 -17.90
N TYR A 58 23.70 11.43 -19.17
CA TYR A 58 24.25 10.12 -19.56
C TYR A 58 25.65 9.84 -19.01
N HIS A 59 26.44 10.85 -18.60
CA HIS A 59 27.70 10.65 -17.88
C HIS A 59 27.47 10.09 -16.46
N HIS A 60 26.35 10.45 -15.81
CA HIS A 60 26.02 10.02 -14.45
C HIS A 60 25.18 8.73 -14.44
N PHE A 61 24.25 8.56 -15.40
CA PHE A 61 23.34 7.41 -15.47
C PHE A 61 23.17 6.92 -16.91
N GLU A 62 23.57 5.69 -17.19
CA GLU A 62 23.52 5.10 -18.54
C GLU A 62 22.10 4.94 -19.10
N SER A 63 21.08 4.84 -18.21
CA SER A 63 19.69 4.67 -18.60
C SER A 63 18.74 5.09 -17.47
N LYS A 64 17.46 5.20 -17.80
CA LYS A 64 16.41 5.42 -16.80
C LYS A 64 16.35 4.27 -15.79
N GLU A 65 16.50 3.04 -16.27
CA GLU A 65 16.50 1.85 -15.42
C GLU A 65 17.64 1.90 -14.39
N ALA A 66 18.81 2.46 -14.73
CA ALA A 66 19.91 2.66 -13.79
C ALA A 66 19.52 3.63 -12.64
N ILE A 67 18.75 4.68 -12.95
CA ILE A 67 18.20 5.59 -11.93
C ILE A 67 17.19 4.83 -11.05
N LEU A 68 16.27 4.07 -11.64
CA LEU A 68 15.26 3.32 -10.91
C LEU A 68 15.88 2.27 -9.98
N VAL A 69 16.89 1.54 -10.46
CA VAL A 69 17.67 0.58 -9.66
C VAL A 69 18.33 1.26 -8.46
N GLU A 70 18.97 2.40 -8.69
CA GLU A 70 19.63 3.15 -7.61
C GLU A 70 18.63 3.65 -6.54
N LEU A 71 17.46 4.13 -6.96
CA LEU A 71 16.39 4.56 -6.05
C LEU A 71 15.88 3.39 -5.20
N LEU A 72 15.69 2.21 -5.80
CA LEU A 72 15.28 1.00 -5.07
C LEU A 72 16.37 0.53 -4.11
N ARG A 73 17.64 0.53 -4.53
CA ARG A 73 18.76 0.15 -3.64
C ARG A 73 18.83 1.06 -2.41
N ARG A 74 18.70 2.37 -2.59
CA ARG A 74 18.67 3.33 -1.46
C ARG A 74 17.51 3.08 -0.53
N TYR A 75 16.33 2.81 -1.08
CA TYR A 75 15.15 2.46 -0.30
C TYR A 75 15.39 1.21 0.57
N HIS A 76 15.90 0.11 -0.03
CA HIS A 76 16.19 -1.11 0.73
C HIS A 76 17.29 -0.89 1.77
N THR A 77 18.36 -0.17 1.42
CA THR A 77 19.45 0.16 2.37
C THR A 77 18.93 0.95 3.57
N ASP A 78 18.03 1.90 3.36
CA ASP A 78 17.44 2.66 4.47
C ASP A 78 16.52 1.81 5.33
N LEU A 79 15.75 0.88 4.76
CA LEU A 79 14.96 -0.08 5.52
C LEU A 79 15.85 -1.03 6.35
N ASP A 80 16.95 -1.52 5.78
CA ASP A 80 17.91 -2.38 6.49
C ASP A 80 18.57 -1.62 7.65
N ARG A 81 18.92 -0.35 7.46
CA ARG A 81 19.45 0.53 8.50
C ARG A 81 18.42 0.75 9.63
N ILE A 82 17.16 0.98 9.30
CA ILE A 82 16.07 1.12 10.29
C ILE A 82 15.93 -0.17 11.10
N ALA A 83 15.97 -1.33 10.44
CA ALA A 83 15.89 -2.62 11.09
C ALA A 83 17.06 -2.84 12.08
N SER A 84 18.28 -2.59 11.64
CA SER A 84 19.46 -2.71 12.49
C SER A 84 19.39 -1.80 13.71
N GLN A 85 19.00 -0.53 13.52
CA GLN A 85 18.84 0.41 14.63
C GLN A 85 17.77 -0.02 15.63
N ALA A 86 16.66 -0.61 15.15
CA ALA A 86 15.61 -1.12 16.03
C ALA A 86 16.09 -2.32 16.86
N LEU A 87 16.87 -3.23 16.25
CA LEU A 87 17.45 -4.38 16.93
C LEU A 87 18.48 -3.97 17.99
N ASP A 88 19.38 -3.04 17.65
CA ASP A 88 20.37 -2.51 18.59
C ASP A 88 19.71 -1.87 19.82
N GLN A 89 18.53 -1.26 19.66
CA GLN A 89 17.74 -0.68 20.76
C GLN A 89 17.11 -1.74 21.67
N LEU A 90 16.88 -2.97 21.20
CA LEU A 90 16.38 -4.06 22.04
C LEU A 90 17.44 -4.59 23.02
N ASP A 91 18.72 -4.39 22.72
CA ASP A 91 19.86 -4.75 23.57
C ASP A 91 20.22 -3.64 24.59
N ALA A 92 19.53 -2.49 24.54
CA ALA A 92 19.80 -1.38 25.46
C ALA A 92 19.43 -1.74 26.92
N PRO A 93 20.19 -1.23 27.90
CA PRO A 93 19.95 -1.54 29.33
C PRO A 93 18.63 -1.00 29.87
N GLU A 94 18.12 0.08 29.28
CA GLU A 94 16.81 0.66 29.58
C GLU A 94 15.96 0.60 28.32
N LEU A 95 14.85 -0.13 28.38
CA LEU A 95 13.90 -0.26 27.27
C LEU A 95 12.77 0.76 27.45
N ASP A 96 12.44 1.44 26.37
CA ASP A 96 11.19 2.21 26.27
C ASP A 96 9.97 1.31 26.53
N GLU A 97 8.83 1.90 26.83
CA GLU A 97 7.56 1.18 26.95
C GLU A 97 7.25 0.36 25.67
N PRO A 98 6.60 -0.81 25.79
CA PRO A 98 6.38 -1.68 24.63
C PRO A 98 5.66 -1.01 23.46
N PHE A 99 4.64 -0.17 23.75
CA PHE A 99 3.96 0.60 22.71
C PHE A 99 4.93 1.55 22.00
N ASP A 100 5.73 2.30 22.76
CA ASP A 100 6.63 3.31 22.20
C ASP A 100 7.68 2.70 21.29
N ARG A 101 8.22 1.52 21.62
CA ARG A 101 9.17 0.79 20.77
C ARG A 101 8.54 0.37 19.43
N ILE A 102 7.32 -0.21 19.48
CA ILE A 102 6.60 -0.63 18.29
C ILE A 102 6.27 0.60 17.44
N ASN A 103 5.76 1.66 18.05
CA ASN A 103 5.42 2.91 17.40
C ASN A 103 6.63 3.61 16.79
N LYS A 104 7.77 3.61 17.46
CA LYS A 104 9.03 4.20 16.99
C LYS A 104 9.52 3.49 15.71
N LEU A 105 9.53 2.16 15.70
CA LEU A 105 9.88 1.38 14.52
C LEU A 105 8.86 1.60 13.40
N GLY A 106 7.56 1.53 13.70
CA GLY A 106 6.50 1.79 12.73
C GLY A 106 6.60 3.18 12.10
N THR A 107 6.86 4.21 12.92
CA THR A 107 7.05 5.60 12.45
C THR A 107 8.30 5.74 11.58
N ALA A 108 9.40 5.06 11.91
CA ALA A 108 10.61 5.07 11.09
C ALA A 108 10.36 4.43 9.71
N ILE A 109 9.65 3.30 9.65
CA ILE A 109 9.22 2.64 8.40
C ILE A 109 8.33 3.58 7.58
N ALA A 110 7.33 4.20 8.19
CA ALA A 110 6.42 5.14 7.53
C ALA A 110 7.16 6.37 6.98
N THR A 111 8.11 6.92 7.73
CA THR A 111 8.95 8.05 7.30
C THR A 111 9.83 7.68 6.11
N CYS A 112 10.44 6.49 6.14
CA CYS A 112 11.19 5.94 5.02
C CYS A 112 10.31 5.79 3.78
N ALA A 113 9.11 5.23 3.93
CA ALA A 113 8.15 5.07 2.84
C ALA A 113 7.78 6.42 2.18
N VAL A 114 7.56 7.46 2.97
CA VAL A 114 7.27 8.82 2.47
C VAL A 114 8.47 9.42 1.76
N ALA A 115 9.67 9.24 2.29
CA ALA A 115 10.91 9.74 1.67
C ALA A 115 11.22 9.04 0.33
N HIS A 116 10.92 7.74 0.23
CA HIS A 116 11.19 6.91 -0.95
C HIS A 116 9.95 6.63 -1.81
N ARG A 117 9.04 7.59 -1.96
CA ARG A 117 7.78 7.44 -2.72
C ARG A 117 7.98 6.94 -4.15
N ALA A 118 9.06 7.37 -4.82
CA ALA A 118 9.39 6.89 -6.16
C ALA A 118 9.68 5.37 -6.18
N ALA A 119 10.37 4.85 -5.17
CA ALA A 119 10.64 3.42 -5.02
C ALA A 119 9.34 2.63 -4.80
N LEU A 120 8.43 3.14 -3.98
CA LEU A 120 7.12 2.50 -3.75
C LEU A 120 6.25 2.42 -5.01
N GLN A 121 6.36 3.39 -5.92
CA GLN A 121 5.65 3.32 -7.21
C GLN A 121 6.17 2.18 -8.09
N MET A 122 7.41 1.76 -7.92
CA MET A 122 8.04 0.70 -8.71
C MET A 122 7.67 -0.72 -8.26
N SER A 123 7.05 -0.92 -7.11
CA SER A 123 6.65 -2.25 -6.61
C SER A 123 5.73 -3.04 -7.55
N PHE A 124 5.20 -2.40 -8.61
CA PHE A 124 4.36 -2.98 -9.65
C PHE A 124 4.93 -2.76 -11.05
N TYR A 125 6.24 -2.45 -11.16
CA TYR A 125 6.87 -2.16 -12.43
C TYR A 125 7.35 -3.45 -13.10
N GLU A 126 6.57 -3.94 -14.04
CA GLU A 126 6.98 -4.92 -15.04
C GLU A 126 7.04 -4.25 -16.42
N GLY A 127 8.08 -3.46 -16.66
CA GLY A 127 8.32 -2.92 -18.01
C GLY A 127 8.76 -4.02 -18.98
N PRO A 128 8.36 -3.97 -20.25
CA PRO A 128 8.69 -4.99 -21.26
C PRO A 128 10.20 -5.11 -21.55
N SER A 129 11.00 -4.19 -21.04
CA SER A 129 12.47 -4.13 -21.21
C SER A 129 13.20 -4.02 -19.87
N ALA A 130 12.53 -4.30 -18.74
CA ALA A 130 13.15 -4.13 -17.44
C ALA A 130 14.37 -5.05 -17.30
N LYS A 131 15.52 -4.50 -16.91
CA LYS A 131 16.69 -5.29 -16.50
C LYS A 131 16.23 -6.23 -15.38
N THR A 132 16.71 -7.47 -15.42
CA THR A 132 16.39 -8.52 -14.43
C THR A 132 16.57 -8.01 -12.98
N GLU A 133 17.56 -7.14 -12.77
CA GLU A 133 17.84 -6.52 -11.47
C GLU A 133 16.72 -5.59 -10.99
N LEU A 134 16.17 -4.75 -11.87
CA LEU A 134 15.07 -3.85 -11.51
C LEU A 134 13.84 -4.63 -11.05
N VAL A 135 13.49 -5.69 -11.78
CA VAL A 135 12.37 -6.57 -11.43
C VAL A 135 12.63 -7.27 -10.08
N ALA A 136 13.85 -7.78 -9.88
CA ALA A 136 14.22 -8.44 -8.63
C ALA A 136 14.11 -7.48 -7.43
N LEU A 137 14.66 -6.26 -7.54
CA LEU A 137 14.60 -5.25 -6.48
C LEU A 137 13.17 -4.74 -6.23
N ALA A 138 12.39 -4.53 -7.28
CA ALA A 138 10.99 -4.08 -7.15
C ALA A 138 10.11 -5.12 -6.46
N GLY A 139 10.37 -6.42 -6.70
CA GLY A 139 9.66 -7.54 -6.06
C GLY A 139 10.27 -7.98 -4.73
N GLN A 140 11.39 -7.39 -4.29
CA GLN A 140 12.05 -7.78 -3.06
C GLN A 140 11.22 -7.41 -1.82
N ARG A 141 10.90 -8.41 -1.01
CA ARG A 141 10.26 -8.21 0.29
C ARG A 141 11.27 -7.66 1.30
N PRO A 142 10.96 -6.61 2.06
CA PRO A 142 11.88 -6.03 3.05
C PRO A 142 11.90 -6.89 4.34
N THR A 143 12.57 -8.05 4.29
CA THR A 143 12.59 -9.03 5.38
C THR A 143 13.25 -8.51 6.66
N ALA A 144 14.25 -7.64 6.54
CA ALA A 144 14.93 -7.08 7.70
C ALA A 144 14.01 -6.31 8.65
N ILE A 145 13.12 -5.46 8.12
CA ILE A 145 12.15 -4.74 8.97
C ILE A 145 11.07 -5.68 9.53
N LEU A 146 10.71 -6.74 8.81
CA LEU A 146 9.79 -7.76 9.31
C LEU A 146 10.39 -8.49 10.51
N ASP A 147 11.64 -8.92 10.40
CA ASP A 147 12.37 -9.59 11.48
C ASP A 147 12.54 -8.67 12.69
N ALA A 148 12.91 -7.41 12.48
CA ALA A 148 13.05 -6.42 13.54
C ALA A 148 11.71 -6.16 14.25
N MET A 149 10.62 -6.00 13.49
CA MET A 149 9.27 -5.84 14.05
C MET A 149 8.85 -7.08 14.85
N GLN A 150 9.09 -8.28 14.32
CA GLN A 150 8.75 -9.52 15.00
C GLN A 150 9.53 -9.69 16.32
N GLN A 151 10.79 -9.31 16.36
CA GLN A 151 11.58 -9.33 17.60
C GLN A 151 11.10 -8.28 18.60
N THR A 152 10.77 -7.07 18.13
CA THR A 152 10.15 -6.02 18.97
C THR A 152 8.83 -6.50 19.59
N LEU A 153 7.98 -7.17 18.82
CA LEU A 153 6.73 -7.75 19.31
C LEU A 153 6.96 -8.92 20.26
N ARG A 154 7.98 -9.77 20.06
CA ARG A 154 8.37 -10.82 21.02
C ARG A 154 8.76 -10.23 22.36
N THR A 155 9.57 -9.17 22.37
CA THR A 155 9.96 -8.48 23.59
C THR A 155 8.74 -7.87 24.31
N ALA A 156 7.81 -7.27 23.54
CA ALA A 156 6.55 -6.75 24.07
C ALA A 156 5.66 -7.87 24.68
N ARG A 157 5.65 -9.07 24.08
CA ARG A 157 4.95 -10.23 24.65
C ARG A 157 5.60 -10.73 25.93
N TRP A 158 6.92 -10.79 26.00
CA TRP A 158 7.62 -11.21 27.22
C TRP A 158 7.42 -10.25 28.39
N SER A 159 7.22 -8.96 28.13
CA SER A 159 6.84 -7.99 29.17
C SER A 159 5.35 -8.09 29.60
N GLY A 160 4.59 -9.00 28.99
CA GLY A 160 3.16 -9.15 29.27
C GLY A 160 2.26 -8.14 28.55
N TYR A 161 2.78 -7.33 27.64
CA TYR A 161 2.00 -6.30 26.94
C TYR A 161 1.07 -6.89 25.87
N LEU A 162 1.51 -7.94 25.15
CA LEU A 162 0.73 -8.58 24.10
C LEU A 162 0.14 -9.92 24.58
N ARG A 163 -1.08 -10.23 24.13
CA ARG A 163 -1.75 -11.51 24.38
C ARG A 163 -0.92 -12.68 23.83
N ALA A 164 -1.00 -13.83 24.51
CA ALA A 164 -0.21 -15.03 24.16
C ALA A 164 -0.69 -15.71 22.88
N ASP A 165 -1.98 -15.57 22.52
CA ASP A 165 -2.65 -16.21 21.37
C ASP A 165 -2.41 -15.50 20.04
N VAL A 166 -1.84 -14.28 20.04
CA VAL A 166 -1.60 -13.50 18.82
C VAL A 166 -0.46 -14.09 17.99
N ASP A 167 -0.67 -14.30 16.70
CA ASP A 167 0.41 -14.62 15.78
C ASP A 167 1.30 -13.40 15.51
N LEU A 168 2.52 -13.41 16.05
CA LEU A 168 3.44 -12.29 15.95
C LEU A 168 4.04 -12.12 14.55
N ALA A 169 4.11 -13.17 13.74
CA ALA A 169 4.63 -13.06 12.38
C ALA A 169 3.61 -12.33 11.50
N VAL A 170 2.35 -12.73 11.58
CA VAL A 170 1.24 -12.08 10.87
C VAL A 170 1.05 -10.63 11.33
N LEU A 171 1.13 -10.38 12.65
CA LEU A 171 1.02 -9.02 13.19
C LEU A 171 2.18 -8.11 12.74
N ALA A 172 3.42 -8.63 12.74
CA ALA A 172 4.59 -7.89 12.26
C ALA A 172 4.44 -7.52 10.78
N ASP A 173 4.05 -8.47 9.95
CA ASP A 173 3.82 -8.23 8.52
C ASP A 173 2.73 -7.19 8.30
N ARG A 174 1.62 -7.31 9.01
CA ARG A 174 0.51 -6.35 8.94
C ARG A 174 0.93 -4.94 9.34
N ILE A 175 1.65 -4.77 10.46
CA ILE A 175 2.14 -3.45 10.90
C ILE A 175 3.09 -2.89 9.84
N CYS A 176 4.11 -3.66 9.41
CA CYS A 176 5.08 -3.17 8.44
C CYS A 176 4.42 -2.75 7.12
N GLN A 177 3.53 -3.57 6.56
CA GLN A 177 2.85 -3.22 5.32
C GLN A 177 1.91 -2.02 5.48
N THR A 178 1.20 -1.90 6.61
CA THR A 178 0.38 -0.72 6.90
C THR A 178 1.25 0.54 6.95
N MET A 179 2.42 0.49 7.59
CA MET A 179 3.35 1.63 7.65
C MET A 179 3.94 1.99 6.28
N LEU A 180 4.23 1.01 5.43
CA LEU A 180 4.69 1.26 4.06
C LEU A 180 3.61 1.95 3.19
N GLN A 181 2.34 1.82 3.53
CA GLN A 181 1.23 2.46 2.82
C GLN A 181 0.88 3.87 3.33
N VAL A 182 1.43 4.31 4.44
CA VAL A 182 1.17 5.65 5.05
C VAL A 182 1.43 6.80 4.07
N GLY A 183 2.37 6.63 3.15
CA GLY A 183 2.68 7.63 2.14
C GLY A 183 1.48 8.11 1.32
N LEU A 184 0.47 7.27 1.12
CA LEU A 184 -0.76 7.64 0.41
C LEU A 184 -1.54 8.72 1.17
N ASP A 185 -1.65 8.59 2.48
CA ASP A 185 -2.43 9.49 3.33
C ASP A 185 -1.68 10.80 3.62
N VAL A 186 -0.39 10.69 3.91
CA VAL A 186 0.48 11.84 4.18
C VAL A 186 0.56 12.78 2.99
N VAL A 187 0.75 12.22 1.78
CA VAL A 187 0.93 13.02 0.57
C VAL A 187 -0.36 13.63 0.09
N ARG A 188 -1.47 12.87 0.11
CA ARG A 188 -2.77 13.37 -0.38
C ARG A 188 -3.41 14.40 0.54
N PHE A 189 -3.22 14.26 1.85
CA PHE A 189 -3.93 15.06 2.85
C PHE A 189 -3.01 15.95 3.66
N ASN A 190 -1.74 16.03 3.28
CA ASN A 190 -0.71 16.83 3.99
C ASN A 190 -0.69 16.55 5.50
N ALA A 191 -0.90 15.29 5.87
CA ALA A 191 -0.89 14.88 7.26
C ALA A 191 0.55 14.70 7.76
N LYS A 192 0.79 14.86 9.05
CA LYS A 192 2.10 14.57 9.65
C LYS A 192 2.28 13.05 9.74
N THR A 193 3.34 12.51 9.14
CA THR A 193 3.65 11.08 9.08
C THR A 193 3.59 10.43 10.46
N GLU A 194 4.22 11.04 11.45
CA GLU A 194 4.26 10.56 12.82
C GLU A 194 2.85 10.40 13.44
N ARG A 195 1.97 11.38 13.24
CA ARG A 195 0.60 11.31 13.77
C ARG A 195 -0.22 10.19 13.13
N VAL A 196 -0.06 10.00 11.84
CA VAL A 196 -0.75 8.92 11.10
C VAL A 196 -0.21 7.56 11.55
N ALA A 197 1.10 7.39 11.60
CA ALA A 197 1.75 6.15 12.03
C ALA A 197 1.38 5.78 13.47
N THR A 198 1.41 6.75 14.40
CA THR A 198 1.01 6.52 15.80
C THR A 198 -0.45 6.08 15.90
N LEU A 199 -1.37 6.73 15.18
CA LEU A 199 -2.77 6.33 15.19
C LEU A 199 -2.98 4.94 14.60
N LEU A 200 -2.28 4.59 13.53
CA LEU A 200 -2.33 3.25 12.92
C LEU A 200 -1.77 2.18 13.87
N CYS A 201 -0.64 2.44 14.54
CA CYS A 201 -0.11 1.54 15.59
C CYS A 201 -1.12 1.34 16.72
N ARG A 202 -1.75 2.43 17.20
CA ARG A 202 -2.75 2.36 18.24
C ARG A 202 -3.94 1.52 17.82
N ILE A 203 -4.51 1.75 16.64
CA ILE A 203 -5.62 0.94 16.12
C ILE A 203 -5.24 -0.54 16.06
N LEU A 204 -4.07 -0.87 15.48
CA LEU A 204 -3.62 -2.25 15.31
C LEU A 204 -3.33 -2.99 16.63
N LEU A 205 -2.90 -2.27 17.65
CA LEU A 205 -2.53 -2.85 18.95
C LEU A 205 -3.68 -2.83 19.97
N GLU A 206 -4.41 -1.74 20.05
CA GLU A 206 -5.44 -1.51 21.08
C GLU A 206 -6.87 -1.76 20.56
N GLY A 207 -7.06 -1.76 19.22
CA GLY A 207 -8.39 -1.84 18.60
C GLY A 207 -9.16 -0.52 18.70
N VAL A 208 -10.40 -0.53 18.20
CA VAL A 208 -11.29 0.64 18.25
C VAL A 208 -12.57 0.38 19.05
N SER A 209 -12.85 -0.86 19.45
CA SER A 209 -14.10 -1.21 20.12
C SER A 209 -14.07 -0.86 21.60
N GLY A 210 -15.06 -0.10 22.07
CA GLY A 210 -15.34 0.14 23.47
C GLY A 210 -16.12 -1.01 24.14
N THR A 211 -16.49 -2.05 23.38
CA THR A 211 -17.30 -3.18 23.85
C THR A 211 -16.64 -4.50 23.49
N ALA A 212 -16.73 -5.48 24.39
CA ALA A 212 -16.24 -6.84 24.14
C ALA A 212 -17.30 -7.63 23.37
N LEU A 213 -17.05 -7.89 22.07
CA LEU A 213 -17.89 -8.73 21.22
C LEU A 213 -17.18 -10.04 20.90
N THR A 214 -17.91 -11.15 21.02
CA THR A 214 -17.44 -12.48 20.61
C THR A 214 -17.57 -12.66 19.11
N ASP A 215 -16.81 -13.62 18.53
CA ASP A 215 -16.95 -13.95 17.11
C ASP A 215 -18.36 -14.41 16.75
N ALA A 216 -19.01 -15.18 17.64
CA ALA A 216 -20.38 -15.64 17.43
C ALA A 216 -21.38 -14.48 17.34
N GLN A 217 -21.24 -13.44 18.18
CA GLN A 217 -22.09 -12.25 18.12
C GLN A 217 -21.88 -11.48 16.82
N LEU A 218 -20.62 -11.28 16.41
CA LEU A 218 -20.29 -10.62 15.15
C LEU A 218 -20.84 -11.41 13.95
N ASP A 219 -20.65 -12.72 13.91
CA ASP A 219 -21.14 -13.59 12.81
C ASP A 219 -22.67 -13.62 12.71
N GLN A 220 -23.39 -13.38 13.81
CA GLN A 220 -24.87 -13.38 13.85
C GLN A 220 -25.47 -11.99 13.64
N SER A 221 -24.64 -10.95 13.51
CA SER A 221 -25.13 -9.58 13.30
C SER A 221 -25.85 -9.42 11.95
N ALA A 222 -26.84 -8.52 11.91
CA ALA A 222 -27.54 -8.21 10.66
C ALA A 222 -26.58 -7.60 9.61
N ALA A 223 -25.58 -6.84 10.07
CA ALA A 223 -24.55 -6.29 9.21
C ALA A 223 -23.69 -7.38 8.53
N PHE A 224 -23.24 -8.37 9.30
CA PHE A 224 -22.45 -9.48 8.77
C PHE A 224 -23.28 -10.35 7.81
N THR A 225 -24.54 -10.64 8.14
CA THR A 225 -25.45 -11.38 7.27
C THR A 225 -25.60 -10.67 5.92
N ALA A 226 -25.85 -9.36 5.91
CA ALA A 226 -25.99 -8.59 4.68
C ALA A 226 -24.69 -8.55 3.84
N ALA A 227 -23.53 -8.52 4.51
CA ALA A 227 -22.22 -8.59 3.86
C ALA A 227 -21.97 -9.97 3.24
N ASP A 228 -22.26 -11.04 3.98
CA ASP A 228 -22.00 -12.42 3.57
C ASP A 228 -22.91 -12.87 2.42
N GLU A 229 -24.18 -12.44 2.42
CA GLU A 229 -25.10 -12.69 1.30
C GLU A 229 -24.58 -12.06 0.00
N LEU A 230 -24.06 -10.84 0.07
CA LEU A 230 -23.49 -10.17 -1.11
C LEU A 230 -22.23 -10.89 -1.60
N VAL A 231 -21.34 -11.27 -0.69
CA VAL A 231 -20.10 -12.02 -1.02
C VAL A 231 -20.42 -13.35 -1.70
N ARG A 232 -21.40 -14.10 -1.20
CA ARG A 232 -21.89 -15.33 -1.86
C ARG A 232 -22.42 -15.06 -3.26
N GLY A 233 -23.10 -13.92 -3.44
CA GLY A 233 -23.54 -13.47 -4.77
C GLY A 233 -22.38 -13.28 -5.73
N TRP A 234 -21.27 -12.69 -5.30
CA TRP A 234 -20.06 -12.54 -6.13
C TRP A 234 -19.48 -13.88 -6.57
N VAL A 235 -19.43 -14.86 -5.66
CA VAL A 235 -18.94 -16.23 -5.96
C VAL A 235 -19.84 -16.90 -6.98
N ALA A 236 -21.18 -16.81 -6.80
CA ALA A 236 -22.15 -17.38 -7.71
C ALA A 236 -22.09 -16.74 -9.12
N GLU A 237 -21.95 -15.42 -9.20
CA GLU A 237 -21.74 -14.71 -10.46
C GLU A 237 -20.47 -15.16 -11.18
N ALA A 238 -19.33 -15.28 -10.46
CA ALA A 238 -18.08 -15.72 -11.02
C ALA A 238 -18.17 -17.15 -11.60
N GLN A 239 -18.90 -18.02 -10.95
CA GLN A 239 -19.13 -19.41 -11.43
C GLN A 239 -20.12 -19.50 -12.60
N ALA A 240 -21.03 -18.53 -12.72
CA ALA A 240 -22.05 -18.50 -13.78
C ALA A 240 -21.54 -17.90 -15.11
N VAL A 241 -20.41 -17.22 -15.11
CA VAL A 241 -19.83 -16.61 -16.33
C VAL A 241 -19.26 -17.72 -17.21
N ASP A 242 -19.97 -18.05 -18.29
CA ASP A 242 -19.43 -18.88 -19.37
C ASP A 242 -18.60 -17.98 -20.30
N GLU A 243 -17.28 -17.92 -20.04
CA GLU A 243 -16.32 -17.15 -20.84
C GLU A 243 -16.27 -17.58 -22.31
N SER A 244 -16.82 -18.76 -22.64
CA SER A 244 -16.85 -19.30 -24.02
C SER A 244 -17.84 -18.57 -24.91
N THR A 245 -18.88 -17.96 -24.35
CA THR A 245 -20.00 -17.32 -25.07
C THR A 245 -19.86 -15.80 -25.19
N ASP A 246 -19.26 -15.09 -24.20
CA ASP A 246 -19.04 -13.64 -24.23
C ASP A 246 -17.57 -13.27 -24.43
N LYS A 247 -17.18 -13.05 -25.70
CA LYS A 247 -15.82 -12.62 -26.05
C LYS A 247 -15.40 -11.29 -25.41
N ALA A 248 -16.34 -10.40 -25.12
CA ALA A 248 -16.00 -9.14 -24.47
C ALA A 248 -15.72 -9.35 -22.97
N ALA A 249 -16.48 -10.23 -22.29
CA ALA A 249 -16.17 -10.64 -20.94
C ALA A 249 -14.83 -11.35 -20.84
N TYR A 250 -14.52 -12.25 -21.78
CA TYR A 250 -13.21 -12.90 -21.87
C TYR A 250 -12.06 -11.91 -22.06
N ILE A 251 -12.20 -10.94 -22.96
CA ILE A 251 -11.17 -9.91 -23.15
C ILE A 251 -11.00 -9.08 -21.87
N ARG A 252 -12.09 -8.73 -21.16
CA ARG A 252 -12.02 -8.01 -19.89
C ARG A 252 -11.28 -8.82 -18.81
N SER A 253 -11.49 -10.15 -18.71
CA SER A 253 -10.78 -10.99 -17.74
C SER A 253 -9.27 -11.07 -18.05
N VAL A 254 -8.90 -11.25 -19.32
CA VAL A 254 -7.50 -11.24 -19.77
C VAL A 254 -6.84 -9.86 -19.50
N ALA A 255 -7.53 -8.78 -19.84
CA ALA A 255 -7.00 -7.43 -19.62
C ALA A 255 -6.82 -7.11 -18.15
N ARG A 256 -7.76 -7.53 -17.28
CA ARG A 256 -7.65 -7.40 -15.83
C ARG A 256 -6.39 -8.08 -15.31
N ALA A 257 -6.15 -9.34 -15.71
CA ALA A 257 -4.95 -10.09 -15.32
C ALA A 257 -3.66 -9.40 -15.82
N GLU A 258 -3.63 -8.92 -17.09
CA GLU A 258 -2.47 -8.22 -17.64
C GLU A 258 -2.23 -6.86 -16.94
N PHE A 259 -3.28 -6.10 -16.64
CA PHE A 259 -3.16 -4.85 -15.88
C PHE A 259 -2.73 -5.09 -14.42
N GLY A 260 -3.24 -6.13 -13.77
CA GLY A 260 -2.84 -6.52 -12.42
C GLY A 260 -1.38 -6.96 -12.34
N ARG A 261 -0.91 -7.68 -13.36
CA ARG A 261 0.45 -8.23 -13.44
C ARG A 261 1.51 -7.21 -13.88
N ARG A 262 1.24 -6.45 -14.95
CA ARG A 262 2.22 -5.52 -15.57
C ARG A 262 1.98 -4.05 -15.27
N GLY A 263 0.92 -3.75 -14.57
CA GLY A 263 0.43 -2.38 -14.43
C GLY A 263 -0.26 -1.87 -15.70
N TYR A 264 -1.15 -0.90 -15.53
CA TYR A 264 -1.87 -0.28 -16.64
C TYR A 264 -0.93 0.35 -17.68
N GLU A 265 0.09 1.07 -17.22
CA GLU A 265 1.01 1.78 -18.11
C GLU A 265 1.88 0.84 -18.94
N GLY A 266 2.33 -0.27 -18.34
CA GLY A 266 3.18 -1.26 -19.00
C GLY A 266 2.44 -2.18 -19.96
N THR A 267 1.10 -2.22 -19.95
CA THR A 267 0.28 -3.10 -20.79
C THR A 267 -0.22 -2.38 -22.03
N THR A 268 -0.05 -2.96 -23.20
CA THR A 268 -0.61 -2.45 -24.47
C THR A 268 -1.82 -3.28 -24.91
N VAL A 269 -2.69 -2.71 -25.78
CA VAL A 269 -3.79 -3.47 -26.39
C VAL A 269 -3.27 -4.67 -27.21
N ARG A 270 -2.04 -4.58 -27.73
CA ARG A 270 -1.38 -5.70 -28.43
C ARG A 270 -1.04 -6.84 -27.48
N ASP A 271 -0.60 -6.52 -26.26
CA ASP A 271 -0.31 -7.54 -25.23
C ASP A 271 -1.59 -8.26 -24.81
N ILE A 272 -2.66 -7.50 -24.56
CA ILE A 272 -3.99 -8.05 -24.26
C ILE A 272 -4.48 -8.95 -25.39
N ALA A 273 -4.36 -8.52 -26.64
CA ALA A 273 -4.77 -9.29 -27.81
C ALA A 273 -3.97 -10.60 -27.94
N ALA A 274 -2.64 -10.52 -27.72
CA ALA A 274 -1.76 -11.68 -27.74
C ALA A 274 -2.12 -12.68 -26.63
N ALA A 275 -2.32 -12.19 -25.40
CA ALA A 275 -2.73 -13.01 -24.26
C ALA A 275 -4.11 -13.65 -24.45
N ALA A 276 -5.04 -12.94 -25.11
CA ALA A 276 -6.37 -13.45 -25.44
C ALA A 276 -6.39 -14.39 -26.67
N GLY A 277 -5.30 -14.55 -27.40
CA GLY A 277 -5.27 -15.30 -28.66
C GLY A 277 -6.11 -14.65 -29.77
N LEU A 278 -6.26 -13.33 -29.76
CA LEU A 278 -7.10 -12.56 -30.68
C LEU A 278 -6.28 -11.55 -31.50
N GLY A 279 -6.84 -11.14 -32.63
CA GLY A 279 -6.29 -10.03 -33.37
C GLY A 279 -6.59 -8.68 -32.71
N THR A 280 -5.64 -7.74 -32.72
CA THR A 280 -5.77 -6.40 -32.13
C THR A 280 -7.02 -5.65 -32.62
N GLY A 281 -7.37 -5.78 -33.93
CA GLY A 281 -8.60 -5.18 -34.47
C GLY A 281 -9.89 -5.76 -33.89
N THR A 282 -9.89 -7.05 -33.50
CA THR A 282 -11.03 -7.67 -32.80
C THR A 282 -11.19 -7.09 -31.40
N VAL A 283 -10.08 -6.91 -30.70
CA VAL A 283 -10.08 -6.31 -29.35
C VAL A 283 -10.65 -4.89 -29.41
N TYR A 284 -10.10 -4.01 -30.28
CA TYR A 284 -10.62 -2.64 -30.43
C TYR A 284 -12.11 -2.59 -30.77
N ARG A 285 -12.58 -3.48 -31.62
CA ARG A 285 -14.00 -3.51 -32.02
C ARG A 285 -14.94 -3.91 -30.87
N LEU A 286 -14.49 -4.78 -29.97
CA LEU A 286 -15.31 -5.32 -28.89
C LEU A 286 -15.27 -4.49 -27.61
N ILE A 287 -14.18 -3.80 -27.34
CA ILE A 287 -13.95 -3.13 -26.07
C ILE A 287 -13.57 -1.64 -26.19
N GLY A 288 -13.45 -1.12 -27.40
CA GLY A 288 -13.03 0.28 -27.62
C GLY A 288 -11.55 0.53 -27.30
N SER A 289 -11.27 1.55 -26.53
CA SER A 289 -9.90 1.91 -26.12
C SER A 289 -9.42 1.16 -24.87
N LYS A 290 -8.11 1.23 -24.63
CA LYS A 290 -7.49 0.71 -23.39
C LYS A 290 -8.07 1.39 -22.14
N GLU A 291 -8.33 2.70 -22.24
CA GLU A 291 -8.95 3.52 -21.21
C GLU A 291 -10.39 3.06 -20.92
N GLU A 292 -11.20 2.85 -21.94
CA GLU A 292 -12.59 2.38 -21.80
C GLU A 292 -12.62 1.00 -21.14
N LEU A 293 -11.67 0.13 -21.50
CA LEU A 293 -11.53 -1.19 -20.90
C LEU A 293 -11.19 -1.11 -19.42
N LEU A 294 -10.19 -0.30 -19.04
CA LEU A 294 -9.86 -0.07 -17.65
C LEU A 294 -11.03 0.51 -16.88
N MET A 295 -11.71 1.52 -17.45
CA MET A 295 -12.90 2.13 -16.87
C MET A 295 -13.98 1.09 -16.56
N SER A 296 -14.28 0.19 -17.51
CA SER A 296 -15.31 -0.83 -17.33
C SER A 296 -14.96 -1.83 -16.24
N ILE A 297 -13.67 -2.24 -16.13
CA ILE A 297 -13.16 -3.14 -15.09
C ILE A 297 -13.29 -2.48 -13.71
N MET A 298 -12.78 -1.26 -13.58
CA MET A 298 -12.72 -0.55 -12.30
C MET A 298 -14.09 -0.07 -11.82
N GLN A 299 -14.98 0.28 -12.74
CA GLN A 299 -16.36 0.65 -12.41
C GLN A 299 -17.10 -0.56 -11.84
N SER A 300 -17.03 -1.71 -12.48
CA SER A 300 -17.68 -2.95 -11.99
C SER A 300 -17.19 -3.33 -10.60
N PHE A 301 -15.87 -3.28 -10.36
CA PHE A 301 -15.30 -3.51 -9.04
C PHE A 301 -15.79 -2.48 -8.00
N GLY A 302 -15.74 -1.20 -8.36
CA GLY A 302 -16.19 -0.11 -7.49
C GLY A 302 -17.65 -0.23 -7.08
N GLU A 303 -18.54 -0.59 -8.03
CA GLU A 303 -19.97 -0.80 -7.80
C GLU A 303 -20.24 -1.96 -6.84
N LYS A 304 -19.53 -3.11 -6.99
CA LYS A 304 -19.67 -4.26 -6.10
C LYS A 304 -19.29 -3.90 -4.66
N VAL A 305 -18.16 -3.25 -4.46
CA VAL A 305 -17.73 -2.83 -3.12
C VAL A 305 -18.65 -1.73 -2.57
N ALA A 306 -19.12 -0.80 -3.40
CA ALA A 306 -20.07 0.25 -2.98
C ALA A 306 -21.42 -0.33 -2.55
N GLN A 307 -21.93 -1.35 -3.23
CA GLN A 307 -23.14 -2.06 -2.85
C GLN A 307 -22.98 -2.70 -1.45
N GLY A 308 -21.82 -3.33 -1.19
CA GLY A 308 -21.50 -3.90 0.13
C GLY A 308 -21.55 -2.86 1.24
N TRP A 309 -20.90 -1.72 1.03
CA TRP A 309 -20.94 -0.61 1.99
C TRP A 309 -22.38 -0.12 2.22
N THR A 310 -23.16 0.03 1.17
CA THR A 310 -24.55 0.48 1.26
C THR A 310 -25.40 -0.49 2.09
N ASN A 311 -25.31 -1.79 1.80
CA ASN A 311 -26.08 -2.81 2.50
C ASN A 311 -25.71 -2.88 3.99
N VAL A 312 -24.40 -2.90 4.30
CA VAL A 312 -23.91 -2.94 5.67
C VAL A 312 -24.31 -1.69 6.47
N LEU A 313 -24.13 -0.50 5.89
CA LEU A 313 -24.46 0.73 6.59
C LEU A 313 -25.98 0.92 6.83
N ALA A 314 -26.82 0.34 5.97
CA ALA A 314 -28.27 0.37 6.10
C ALA A 314 -28.81 -0.66 7.11
N SER A 315 -28.00 -1.64 7.57
CA SER A 315 -28.44 -2.66 8.52
C SER A 315 -28.72 -2.09 9.91
N GLU A 316 -29.62 -2.75 10.65
CA GLU A 316 -29.89 -2.44 12.07
C GLU A 316 -28.87 -3.15 12.95
N SER A 317 -27.66 -2.58 13.02
CA SER A 317 -26.52 -3.12 13.76
C SER A 317 -25.72 -1.99 14.42
N THR A 318 -24.95 -2.34 15.45
CA THR A 318 -24.03 -1.42 16.12
C THR A 318 -22.90 -0.95 15.19
N SER A 319 -22.22 0.12 15.52
CA SER A 319 -21.09 0.63 14.72
C SER A 319 -19.95 -0.38 14.65
N VAL A 320 -19.71 -1.14 15.71
CA VAL A 320 -18.67 -2.18 15.75
C VAL A 320 -19.04 -3.36 14.83
N GLU A 321 -20.29 -3.83 14.86
CA GLU A 321 -20.77 -4.89 13.96
C GLU A 321 -20.71 -4.45 12.48
N LYS A 322 -21.01 -3.17 12.19
CA LYS A 322 -20.85 -2.61 10.84
C LYS A 322 -19.38 -2.54 10.41
N LEU A 323 -18.46 -2.16 11.30
CA LEU A 323 -17.03 -2.18 11.02
C LEU A 323 -16.52 -3.59 10.71
N ASP A 324 -16.97 -4.59 11.46
CA ASP A 324 -16.67 -6.00 11.21
C ASP A 324 -17.16 -6.44 9.82
N ALA A 325 -18.42 -6.15 9.52
CA ALA A 325 -19.01 -6.50 8.24
C ALA A 325 -18.36 -5.80 7.04
N LEU A 326 -17.95 -4.53 7.20
CA LEU A 326 -17.18 -3.80 6.17
C LEU A 326 -15.79 -4.44 5.95
N SER A 327 -15.12 -4.90 7.01
CA SER A 327 -13.86 -5.62 6.84
C SER A 327 -14.05 -6.99 6.20
N TRP A 328 -15.18 -7.70 6.44
CA TRP A 328 -15.53 -8.92 5.73
C TRP A 328 -15.70 -8.70 4.22
N ILE A 329 -16.39 -7.62 3.82
CA ILE A 329 -16.48 -7.17 2.42
C ILE A 329 -15.08 -6.95 1.83
N ASN A 330 -14.21 -6.23 2.53
CA ASN A 330 -12.87 -5.90 2.05
C ASN A 330 -11.99 -7.16 1.90
N THR A 331 -12.00 -8.06 2.89
CA THR A 331 -11.23 -9.33 2.86
C THR A 331 -11.66 -10.22 1.70
N ASN A 332 -12.96 -10.34 1.46
CA ASN A 332 -13.49 -11.11 0.33
C ASN A 332 -13.25 -10.41 -1.02
N ALA A 333 -13.31 -9.08 -1.05
CA ALA A 333 -12.97 -8.33 -2.27
C ALA A 333 -11.51 -8.54 -2.67
N LEU A 334 -10.57 -8.59 -1.71
CA LEU A 334 -9.17 -8.95 -1.97
C LEU A 334 -9.03 -10.37 -2.51
N ALA A 335 -9.73 -11.33 -1.91
CA ALA A 335 -9.66 -12.73 -2.32
C ALA A 335 -10.22 -12.96 -3.74
N GLN A 336 -11.26 -12.22 -4.13
CA GLN A 336 -11.98 -12.43 -5.40
C GLN A 336 -11.56 -11.47 -6.51
N PHE A 337 -11.13 -10.25 -6.17
CA PHE A 337 -10.82 -9.16 -7.10
C PHE A 337 -9.39 -8.62 -6.87
N GLY A 338 -8.43 -9.52 -6.61
CA GLY A 338 -7.04 -9.15 -6.31
C GLY A 338 -6.38 -8.33 -7.42
N ASP A 339 -6.67 -8.63 -8.69
CA ASP A 339 -6.13 -7.87 -9.82
C ASP A 339 -6.66 -6.43 -9.86
N GLU A 340 -7.96 -6.23 -9.65
CA GLU A 340 -8.59 -4.91 -9.56
C GLU A 340 -8.01 -4.13 -8.38
N PHE A 341 -7.77 -4.79 -7.25
CA PHE A 341 -7.16 -4.16 -6.10
C PHE A 341 -5.71 -3.73 -6.36
N ARG A 342 -4.91 -4.57 -7.03
CA ARG A 342 -3.54 -4.21 -7.47
C ARG A 342 -3.56 -3.03 -8.44
N ILE A 343 -4.47 -3.02 -9.41
CA ILE A 343 -4.67 -1.90 -10.33
C ILE A 343 -5.01 -0.63 -9.54
N GLN A 344 -5.91 -0.73 -8.56
CA GLN A 344 -6.30 0.37 -7.68
C GLN A 344 -5.12 0.93 -6.89
N LEU A 345 -4.32 0.07 -6.26
CA LEU A 345 -3.13 0.47 -5.50
C LEU A 345 -2.09 1.14 -6.40
N ALA A 346 -1.81 0.56 -7.56
CA ALA A 346 -0.89 1.14 -8.54
C ALA A 346 -1.35 2.54 -8.97
N TRP A 347 -2.64 2.70 -9.24
CA TRP A 347 -3.22 4.01 -9.57
C TRP A 347 -3.07 5.02 -8.43
N MET A 348 -3.39 4.62 -7.20
CA MET A 348 -3.28 5.50 -6.03
C MET A 348 -1.84 5.99 -5.79
N ARG A 349 -0.85 5.18 -6.14
CA ARG A 349 0.58 5.51 -6.00
C ARG A 349 1.10 6.40 -7.12
N GLN A 350 0.57 6.26 -8.33
CA GLN A 350 1.06 6.98 -9.54
C GLN A 350 0.38 8.31 -9.80
N SER A 351 -0.84 8.49 -9.30
CA SER A 351 -1.64 9.65 -9.69
C SER A 351 -1.33 10.90 -8.89
N PRO A 352 -1.19 12.07 -9.55
CA PRO A 352 -1.34 13.34 -8.86
C PRO A 352 -2.67 13.37 -8.09
N PRO A 353 -2.78 14.12 -6.99
CA PRO A 353 -3.99 14.17 -6.14
C PRO A 353 -5.29 14.51 -6.88
N ASN A 354 -5.20 15.10 -8.06
CA ASN A 354 -6.31 15.67 -8.83
C ASN A 354 -6.81 14.80 -10.00
N THR A 355 -6.24 13.62 -10.25
CA THR A 355 -6.76 12.73 -11.30
C THR A 355 -7.95 11.94 -10.79
N SER A 356 -9.09 12.05 -11.49
CA SER A 356 -10.28 11.25 -11.21
C SER A 356 -9.96 9.78 -11.48
N ASN A 357 -10.14 8.93 -10.46
CA ASN A 357 -10.03 7.49 -10.61
C ASN A 357 -11.43 6.92 -10.84
N PRO A 358 -11.65 6.24 -11.96
CA PRO A 358 -12.93 5.58 -12.22
C PRO A 358 -13.18 4.47 -11.18
N GLY A 359 -14.36 4.48 -10.58
CA GLY A 359 -14.75 3.49 -9.58
C GLY A 359 -14.21 3.71 -8.16
N TRP A 360 -13.35 4.68 -7.93
CA TRP A 360 -12.84 4.98 -6.60
C TRP A 360 -13.69 6.04 -5.88
N LEU A 361 -14.44 5.58 -4.90
CA LEU A 361 -15.31 6.43 -4.07
C LEU A 361 -14.65 6.79 -2.72
N PHE A 362 -13.32 6.98 -2.68
CA PHE A 362 -12.60 7.17 -1.43
C PHE A 362 -13.16 8.31 -0.57
N THR A 363 -13.40 9.46 -1.18
CA THR A 363 -13.99 10.62 -0.48
C THR A 363 -15.37 10.29 0.10
N THR A 364 -16.18 9.56 -0.64
CA THR A 364 -17.51 9.11 -0.18
C THR A 364 -17.36 8.13 0.98
N ARG A 365 -16.43 7.17 0.90
CA ARG A 365 -16.18 6.19 1.97
C ARG A 365 -15.62 6.84 3.23
N VAL A 366 -14.71 7.81 3.10
CA VAL A 366 -14.23 8.58 4.25
C VAL A 366 -15.38 9.31 4.94
N ARG A 367 -16.31 9.89 4.17
CA ARG A 367 -17.49 10.54 4.74
C ARG A 367 -18.42 9.55 5.46
N GLN A 368 -18.69 8.39 4.85
CA GLN A 368 -19.51 7.33 5.44
C GLN A 368 -18.87 6.79 6.70
N MET A 369 -17.57 6.48 6.66
CA MET A 369 -16.81 6.01 7.81
C MET A 369 -16.79 7.04 8.94
N LYS A 370 -16.60 8.31 8.62
CA LYS A 370 -16.64 9.39 9.59
C LYS A 370 -18.00 9.49 10.32
N SER A 371 -19.11 9.30 9.59
CA SER A 371 -20.45 9.23 10.20
C SER A 371 -20.56 8.04 11.13
N LEU A 372 -20.22 6.85 10.65
CA LEU A 372 -20.26 5.61 11.43
C LEU A 372 -19.45 5.70 12.73
N LEU A 373 -18.21 6.18 12.64
CA LEU A 373 -17.34 6.33 13.82
C LEU A 373 -17.88 7.38 14.78
N SER A 374 -18.41 8.50 14.27
CA SER A 374 -19.00 9.54 15.13
C SER A 374 -20.25 9.06 15.88
N GLU A 375 -21.06 8.21 15.24
CA GLU A 375 -22.21 7.56 15.88
C GLU A 375 -21.76 6.57 16.94
N GLY A 376 -20.78 5.71 16.62
CA GLY A 376 -20.22 4.74 17.57
C GLY A 376 -19.54 5.37 18.78
N ILE A 377 -18.79 6.47 18.59
CA ILE A 377 -18.19 7.22 19.72
C ILE A 377 -19.28 7.80 20.63
N LYS A 378 -20.33 8.40 20.06
CA LYS A 378 -21.45 8.92 20.85
C LYS A 378 -22.21 7.83 21.61
N ALA A 379 -22.32 6.65 21.06
CA ALA A 379 -22.95 5.49 21.67
C ALA A 379 -22.06 4.77 22.69
N GLY A 380 -20.76 5.13 22.79
CA GLY A 380 -19.80 4.43 23.64
C GLY A 380 -19.36 3.07 23.08
N GLU A 381 -19.70 2.79 21.82
CA GLU A 381 -19.33 1.55 21.13
C GLU A 381 -17.89 1.59 20.61
N ILE A 382 -17.38 2.79 20.32
CA ILE A 382 -16.02 3.06 19.84
C ILE A 382 -15.29 3.92 20.84
N ALA A 383 -14.14 3.44 21.30
CA ALA A 383 -13.32 4.05 22.32
C ALA A 383 -11.87 4.17 21.86
N ILE A 384 -11.58 5.19 21.06
CA ILE A 384 -10.22 5.48 20.61
C ILE A 384 -9.99 6.99 20.56
N ASP A 385 -8.88 7.44 21.15
CA ASP A 385 -8.47 8.84 21.06
C ASP A 385 -7.79 9.13 19.71
N SER A 386 -8.24 10.17 19.05
CA SER A 386 -7.75 10.55 17.72
C SER A 386 -7.64 12.06 17.56
N PRO A 387 -6.60 12.56 16.87
CA PRO A 387 -6.44 13.99 16.59
C PRO A 387 -7.61 14.61 15.82
N SER A 388 -8.32 13.82 15.01
CA SER A 388 -9.53 14.24 14.30
C SER A 388 -10.33 13.04 13.80
N ASN A 389 -11.67 13.19 13.74
CA ASN A 389 -12.56 12.15 13.20
C ASN A 389 -12.27 11.82 11.73
N GLU A 390 -11.73 12.76 10.96
CA GLU A 390 -11.36 12.51 9.56
C GLU A 390 -10.09 11.67 9.45
N MET A 391 -9.06 11.95 10.24
CA MET A 391 -7.86 11.11 10.31
C MET A 391 -8.21 9.72 10.80
N LEU A 392 -9.04 9.59 11.83
CA LEU A 392 -9.52 8.31 12.34
C LEU A 392 -10.23 7.51 11.23
N ALA A 393 -11.16 8.14 10.51
CA ALA A 393 -11.88 7.47 9.42
C ALA A 393 -10.95 6.95 8.33
N ARG A 394 -9.93 7.73 7.92
CA ARG A 394 -8.93 7.29 6.95
C ARG A 394 -8.09 6.12 7.47
N CYS A 395 -7.61 6.20 8.71
CA CYS A 395 -6.82 5.13 9.33
C CYS A 395 -7.62 3.84 9.51
N VAL A 396 -8.89 3.93 9.94
CA VAL A 396 -9.77 2.76 10.05
C VAL A 396 -10.05 2.12 8.69
N ILE A 397 -10.23 2.92 7.63
CA ILE A 397 -10.35 2.39 6.25
C ILE A 397 -9.06 1.65 5.87
N VAL A 398 -7.88 2.22 6.10
CA VAL A 398 -6.59 1.59 5.77
C VAL A 398 -6.42 0.28 6.55
N VAL A 399 -6.67 0.27 7.86
CA VAL A 399 -6.56 -0.94 8.69
C VAL A 399 -7.64 -1.97 8.34
N GLY A 400 -8.82 -1.55 7.90
CA GLY A 400 -9.89 -2.45 7.42
C GLY A 400 -9.56 -3.18 6.11
N TRP A 401 -8.48 -2.80 5.42
CA TRP A 401 -7.91 -3.55 4.30
C TRP A 401 -6.69 -4.33 4.78
N ILE A 402 -6.83 -5.65 4.87
CA ILE A 402 -5.71 -6.53 5.22
C ILE A 402 -4.80 -6.72 4.00
N PRO A 403 -3.46 -6.86 4.17
CA PRO A 403 -2.56 -7.18 3.07
C PRO A 403 -2.96 -8.47 2.34
N GLU A 404 -2.88 -8.46 1.00
CA GLU A 404 -3.31 -9.57 0.13
C GLU A 404 -2.60 -10.89 0.46
N ASN A 405 -1.29 -10.84 0.74
CA ASN A 405 -0.54 -12.04 1.10
C ASN A 405 -1.04 -12.70 2.40
N ILE A 406 -1.49 -11.91 3.37
CA ILE A 406 -2.06 -12.45 4.62
C ILE A 406 -3.37 -13.20 4.32
N VAL A 407 -4.21 -12.67 3.42
CA VAL A 407 -5.43 -13.38 2.99
C VAL A 407 -5.09 -14.69 2.30
N HIS A 408 -4.03 -14.72 1.47
CA HIS A 408 -3.56 -15.93 0.79
C HIS A 408 -2.96 -16.95 1.75
N GLU A 409 -2.21 -16.50 2.76
CA GLU A 409 -1.55 -17.38 3.74
C GLU A 409 -2.52 -17.99 4.74
N LEU A 410 -3.45 -17.19 5.26
CA LEU A 410 -4.39 -17.61 6.30
C LEU A 410 -5.72 -18.16 5.75
N GLY A 411 -6.09 -17.76 4.55
CA GLY A 411 -7.46 -17.90 4.05
C GLY A 411 -8.38 -16.79 4.59
N VAL A 412 -9.53 -16.62 3.93
CA VAL A 412 -10.45 -15.50 4.16
C VAL A 412 -10.96 -15.46 5.60
N ARG A 413 -11.32 -16.63 6.17
CA ARG A 413 -11.90 -16.69 7.52
C ARG A 413 -10.91 -16.31 8.62
N ASP A 414 -9.71 -16.88 8.59
CA ASP A 414 -8.69 -16.61 9.61
C ASP A 414 -8.12 -15.18 9.43
N ALA A 415 -8.04 -14.69 8.20
CA ALA A 415 -7.74 -13.29 7.92
C ALA A 415 -8.77 -12.35 8.55
N GLN A 416 -10.07 -12.68 8.48
CA GLN A 416 -11.13 -11.91 9.16
C GLN A 416 -10.99 -11.96 10.68
N LEU A 417 -10.67 -13.11 11.28
CA LEU A 417 -10.42 -13.22 12.72
C LEU A 417 -9.23 -12.33 13.13
N HIS A 418 -8.17 -12.33 12.33
CA HIS A 418 -7.03 -11.43 12.56
C HIS A 418 -7.41 -9.95 12.41
N VAL A 419 -8.32 -9.59 11.49
CA VAL A 419 -8.85 -8.21 11.40
C VAL A 419 -9.66 -7.86 12.64
N ARG A 420 -10.52 -8.75 13.13
CA ARG A 420 -11.27 -8.54 14.37
C ARG A 420 -10.35 -8.24 15.56
N ASP A 421 -9.26 -9.00 15.68
CA ASP A 421 -8.31 -8.78 16.76
C ASP A 421 -7.55 -7.45 16.62
N THR A 422 -7.12 -7.10 15.43
CA THR A 422 -6.27 -5.93 15.21
C THR A 422 -7.02 -4.63 14.91
N LEU A 423 -8.29 -4.68 14.48
CA LEU A 423 -9.11 -3.50 14.25
C LEU A 423 -10.09 -3.25 15.39
N LEU A 424 -10.73 -4.30 15.90
CA LEU A 424 -11.82 -4.13 16.85
C LEU A 424 -11.36 -4.29 18.31
N ARG A 425 -10.78 -5.45 18.67
CA ARG A 425 -10.52 -5.84 20.07
C ARG A 425 -9.19 -5.37 20.63
N GLY A 426 -8.20 -5.14 19.75
CA GLY A 426 -6.81 -5.00 20.15
C GLY A 426 -6.14 -6.35 20.45
N VAL A 427 -4.81 -6.32 20.44
CA VAL A 427 -3.94 -7.49 20.70
C VAL A 427 -3.18 -7.37 22.03
N THR A 428 -3.43 -6.30 22.79
CA THR A 428 -2.82 -6.05 24.11
C THR A 428 -3.56 -6.83 25.20
N THR A 429 -2.86 -7.10 26.31
CA THR A 429 -3.44 -7.77 27.50
C THR A 429 -4.37 -6.86 28.30
N HIS A 430 -4.24 -5.56 28.12
CA HIS A 430 -5.08 -4.55 28.73
C HIS A 430 -5.78 -3.76 27.62
N PRO A 431 -6.90 -4.27 27.07
CA PRO A 431 -7.71 -3.46 26.16
C PRO A 431 -8.14 -2.20 26.91
N GLN A 432 -8.20 -1.07 26.21
CA GLN A 432 -8.68 0.18 26.81
C GLN A 432 -10.06 -0.03 27.43
N PRO A 433 -10.33 0.57 28.61
CA PRO A 433 -11.61 0.44 29.31
C PRO A 433 -12.78 1.02 28.51
#